data_1586edc64da443286699ef9780e080f6
#
_entry.id   1586edc64da443286699ef9780e080f6
#
_cell.length_a   1.000
_cell.length_b   1.000
_cell.length_c   1.000
_cell.angle_alpha   90.00
_cell.angle_beta   90.00
_cell.angle_gamma   90.00
#
_symmetry.space_group_name_H-M   'P 1'
#
loop_
_entity.id
_entity.type
_entity.pdbx_description
1 polymer ?
#
loop_
_entity_poly.entity_id
_entity_poly.type
_entity_poly.pdbx_seq_one_letter_code
_entity_poly.pdbx_strand_id
1 'polypeptide(L)'
;MSEKYKELEKSNNELIKDKNEKEIKAEKLMKKYEKVKQERDSMGDLLVARRLYNEYLEMNTEVKSKFKNILLQKDFESFLSSGYSTSTMDNIWDIVKVEYKNIPSENLEKLREIFKFFIMQMNKKFKDPNFALIEATLEEEFDPVTQFDLSQNSRGKIAEFIFYGYGTLEDKTNSKDEDIIEKIKKRPLVLTK
;
A
#
# COMPACT_ATOMS: atom_id res chain seq x y z
N MET A 1 -49.70 43.85 22.27
CA MET A 1 -48.90 43.06 21.28
C MET A 1 -49.88 42.35 20.36
N SER A 2 -49.79 42.55 19.04
CA SER A 2 -50.74 42.04 18.04
C SER A 2 -50.70 40.51 17.99
N GLU A 3 -51.87 39.83 17.86
CA GLU A 3 -51.94 38.37 17.70
C GLU A 3 -51.01 37.83 16.61
N LYS A 4 -50.83 38.56 15.53
CA LYS A 4 -49.88 38.26 14.48
C LYS A 4 -48.43 38.07 14.97
N TYR A 5 -47.96 38.86 15.93
CA TYR A 5 -46.62 38.69 16.50
C TYR A 5 -46.47 37.39 17.30
N LYS A 6 -47.49 36.98 18.03
CA LYS A 6 -47.48 35.71 18.79
C LYS A 6 -47.46 34.48 17.85
N GLU A 7 -48.21 34.54 16.77
CA GLU A 7 -48.23 33.47 15.77
C GLU A 7 -46.86 33.36 15.06
N LEU A 8 -46.26 34.51 14.70
CA LEU A 8 -44.93 34.54 14.06
C LEU A 8 -43.85 33.99 14.99
N GLU A 9 -43.90 34.35 16.27
CA GLU A 9 -42.94 33.85 17.30
C GLU A 9 -43.10 32.35 17.50
N LYS A 10 -44.30 31.83 17.54
CA LYS A 10 -44.57 30.39 17.63
C LYS A 10 -44.05 29.63 16.42
N SER A 11 -44.34 30.13 15.22
CA SER A 11 -43.85 29.55 13.97
C SER A 11 -42.33 29.56 13.87
N ASN A 12 -41.67 30.63 14.31
CA ASN A 12 -40.22 30.72 14.31
C ASN A 12 -39.55 29.72 15.29
N ASN A 13 -40.15 29.56 16.47
CA ASN A 13 -39.69 28.57 17.45
C ASN A 13 -39.87 27.14 16.95
N GLU A 14 -40.96 26.81 16.27
CA GLU A 14 -41.16 25.50 15.61
C GLU A 14 -40.13 25.24 14.51
N LEU A 15 -39.83 26.24 13.67
CA LEU A 15 -38.80 26.15 12.64
C LEU A 15 -37.38 25.94 13.22
N ILE A 16 -37.04 26.65 14.28
CA ILE A 16 -35.77 26.47 15.00
C ILE A 16 -35.65 25.06 15.56
N LYS A 17 -36.72 24.53 16.16
CA LYS A 17 -36.75 23.16 16.69
C LYS A 17 -36.56 22.14 15.57
N ASP A 18 -37.29 22.29 14.46
CA ASP A 18 -37.22 21.41 13.31
C ASP A 18 -35.81 21.43 12.65
N LYS A 19 -35.20 22.63 12.57
CA LYS A 19 -33.83 22.79 12.11
C LYS A 19 -32.83 22.04 13.00
N ASN A 20 -32.90 22.21 14.31
CA ASN A 20 -32.00 21.55 15.27
C ASN A 20 -32.15 20.02 15.22
N GLU A 21 -33.40 19.51 15.10
CA GLU A 21 -33.64 18.06 14.94
C GLU A 21 -33.02 17.51 13.62
N LYS A 22 -33.10 18.27 12.54
CA LYS A 22 -32.48 17.91 11.25
C LYS A 22 -30.96 17.93 11.32
N GLU A 23 -30.36 18.90 11.99
CA GLU A 23 -28.91 18.98 12.22
C GLU A 23 -28.40 17.77 13.02
N ILE A 24 -29.06 17.42 14.12
CA ILE A 24 -28.72 16.24 14.92
C ILE A 24 -28.85 14.95 14.11
N LYS A 25 -29.89 14.85 13.27
CA LYS A 25 -30.06 13.70 12.37
C LYS A 25 -28.93 13.62 11.33
N ALA A 26 -28.56 14.75 10.75
CA ALA A 26 -27.48 14.83 9.75
C ALA A 26 -26.12 14.41 10.35
N GLU A 27 -25.78 14.89 11.56
CA GLU A 27 -24.56 14.48 12.26
C GLU A 27 -24.53 12.97 12.56
N LYS A 28 -25.64 12.41 13.04
CA LYS A 28 -25.74 10.96 13.28
C LYS A 28 -25.57 10.14 12.00
N LEU A 29 -26.15 10.61 10.90
CA LEU A 29 -26.04 9.96 9.61
C LEU A 29 -24.61 10.02 9.08
N MET A 30 -23.94 11.16 9.24
CA MET A 30 -22.55 11.35 8.83
C MET A 30 -21.59 10.42 9.59
N LYS A 31 -21.74 10.33 10.91
CA LYS A 31 -20.97 9.38 11.74
C LYS A 31 -21.19 7.92 11.31
N LYS A 32 -22.44 7.56 11.00
CA LYS A 32 -22.77 6.22 10.50
C LYS A 32 -22.15 5.96 9.12
N TYR A 33 -22.19 6.95 8.23
CA TYR A 33 -21.59 6.86 6.90
C TYR A 33 -20.09 6.66 6.99
N GLU A 34 -19.39 7.45 7.81
CA GLU A 34 -17.93 7.32 8.01
C GLU A 34 -17.55 5.94 8.55
N LYS A 35 -18.31 5.41 9.51
CA LYS A 35 -18.10 4.06 10.03
C LYS A 35 -18.25 2.98 8.95
N VAL A 36 -19.34 3.03 8.18
CA VAL A 36 -19.58 2.08 7.08
C VAL A 36 -18.53 2.22 5.98
N LYS A 37 -18.06 3.43 5.70
CA LYS A 37 -16.98 3.67 4.75
C LYS A 37 -15.67 3.03 5.22
N GLN A 38 -15.31 3.19 6.49
CA GLN A 38 -14.12 2.55 7.06
C GLN A 38 -14.21 1.02 7.03
N GLU A 39 -15.38 0.46 7.38
CA GLU A 39 -15.62 -0.99 7.30
C GLU A 39 -15.48 -1.49 5.86
N ARG A 40 -16.06 -0.80 4.88
CA ARG A 40 -15.95 -1.14 3.46
C ARG A 40 -14.50 -1.07 2.97
N ASP A 41 -13.78 -0.02 3.35
CA ASP A 41 -12.40 0.17 2.88
C ASP A 41 -11.47 -0.89 3.48
N SER A 42 -11.68 -1.31 4.74
CA SER A 42 -10.98 -2.44 5.35
C SER A 42 -11.32 -3.79 4.68
N MET A 43 -12.56 -3.98 4.23
CA MET A 43 -12.95 -5.16 3.45
C MET A 43 -12.30 -5.15 2.06
N GLY A 44 -12.11 -3.98 1.44
CA GLY A 44 -11.42 -3.83 0.16
C GLY A 44 -10.00 -4.39 0.20
N ASP A 45 -9.24 -4.04 1.23
CA ASP A 45 -7.88 -4.58 1.43
C ASP A 45 -7.88 -6.09 1.64
N LEU A 46 -8.85 -6.61 2.38
CA LEU A 46 -8.96 -8.04 2.62
C LEU A 46 -9.28 -8.83 1.33
N LEU A 47 -10.11 -8.25 0.45
CA LEU A 47 -10.39 -8.83 -0.87
C LEU A 47 -9.16 -8.83 -1.77
N VAL A 48 -8.39 -7.72 -1.78
CA VAL A 48 -7.11 -7.65 -2.51
C VAL A 48 -6.14 -8.68 -1.96
N ALA A 49 -5.98 -8.77 -0.66
CA ALA A 49 -5.12 -9.76 -0.02
C ALA A 49 -5.52 -11.20 -0.38
N ARG A 50 -6.82 -11.48 -0.41
CA ARG A 50 -7.33 -12.81 -0.77
C ARG A 50 -7.06 -13.15 -2.24
N ARG A 51 -7.22 -12.19 -3.14
CA ARG A 51 -6.85 -12.33 -4.55
C ARG A 51 -5.36 -12.67 -4.69
N LEU A 52 -4.49 -11.87 -4.05
CA LEU A 52 -3.04 -12.08 -4.09
C LEU A 52 -2.61 -13.45 -3.51
N TYR A 53 -3.27 -13.90 -2.44
CA TYR A 53 -3.05 -15.23 -1.90
C TYR A 53 -3.42 -16.33 -2.90
N ASN A 54 -4.57 -16.22 -3.57
CA ASN A 54 -4.98 -17.19 -4.59
C ASN A 54 -3.99 -17.18 -5.77
N GLU A 55 -3.59 -16.00 -6.26
CA GLU A 55 -2.59 -15.87 -7.32
C GLU A 55 -1.23 -16.48 -6.92
N TYR A 56 -0.83 -16.30 -5.64
CA TYR A 56 0.36 -16.94 -5.10
C TYR A 56 0.23 -18.48 -5.10
N LEU A 57 -0.92 -19.04 -4.74
CA LEU A 57 -1.16 -20.48 -4.79
C LEU A 57 -1.13 -21.05 -6.21
N GLU A 58 -1.51 -20.25 -7.20
CA GLU A 58 -1.51 -20.62 -8.63
C GLU A 58 -0.13 -20.50 -9.29
N MET A 59 0.85 -19.86 -8.64
CA MET A 59 2.20 -19.77 -9.19
C MET A 59 2.82 -21.15 -9.42
N ASN A 60 3.79 -21.19 -10.30
CA ASN A 60 4.59 -22.39 -10.57
C ASN A 60 5.15 -22.97 -9.26
N THR A 61 5.06 -24.30 -9.09
CA THR A 61 5.49 -25.00 -7.87
C THR A 61 6.97 -24.79 -7.57
N GLU A 62 7.81 -24.72 -8.59
CA GLU A 62 9.23 -24.45 -8.44
C GLU A 62 9.47 -23.04 -7.87
N VAL A 63 8.78 -22.02 -8.39
CA VAL A 63 8.81 -20.67 -7.87
C VAL A 63 8.33 -20.64 -6.42
N LYS A 64 7.16 -21.19 -6.13
CA LYS A 64 6.61 -21.25 -4.76
C LYS A 64 7.56 -21.90 -3.76
N SER A 65 8.27 -22.93 -4.18
CA SER A 65 9.22 -23.65 -3.31
C SER A 65 10.33 -22.75 -2.78
N LYS A 66 10.73 -21.71 -3.54
CA LYS A 66 11.75 -20.73 -3.15
C LYS A 66 11.25 -19.80 -2.04
N PHE A 67 9.96 -19.55 -1.98
CA PHE A 67 9.31 -18.63 -1.02
C PHE A 67 8.59 -19.32 0.14
N LYS A 68 8.56 -20.65 0.18
CA LYS A 68 7.74 -21.45 1.14
C LYS A 68 7.99 -21.16 2.62
N ASN A 69 9.20 -20.73 2.97
CA ASN A 69 9.60 -20.40 4.35
C ASN A 69 9.44 -18.91 4.66
N ILE A 70 9.03 -18.10 3.68
CA ILE A 70 8.93 -16.65 3.75
C ILE A 70 7.48 -16.22 3.63
N LEU A 71 6.80 -16.71 2.60
CA LEU A 71 5.35 -16.54 2.39
C LEU A 71 4.67 -17.88 2.67
N LEU A 72 4.05 -17.98 3.85
CA LEU A 72 3.46 -19.24 4.31
C LEU A 72 2.22 -19.58 3.48
N GLN A 73 2.13 -20.86 3.05
CA GLN A 73 1.12 -21.34 2.13
C GLN A 73 -0.01 -22.13 2.82
N LYS A 74 0.10 -22.35 4.13
CA LYS A 74 -0.82 -23.22 4.87
C LYS A 74 -2.28 -22.77 4.73
N ASP A 75 -2.50 -21.47 4.99
CA ASP A 75 -3.80 -20.83 4.90
C ASP A 75 -3.61 -19.31 4.67
N PHE A 76 -4.73 -18.64 4.43
CA PHE A 76 -4.74 -17.21 4.14
C PHE A 76 -4.20 -16.35 5.30
N GLU A 77 -4.52 -16.72 6.54
CA GLU A 77 -4.07 -15.99 7.73
C GLU A 77 -2.55 -16.11 7.91
N SER A 78 -2.01 -17.31 7.67
CA SER A 78 -0.56 -17.55 7.68
C SER A 78 0.16 -16.73 6.60
N PHE A 79 -0.40 -16.65 5.40
CA PHE A 79 0.13 -15.80 4.32
C PHE A 79 0.14 -14.33 4.72
N LEU A 80 -0.97 -13.81 5.24
CA LEU A 80 -1.06 -12.44 5.69
C LEU A 80 -0.05 -12.14 6.81
N SER A 81 -0.02 -12.98 7.84
CA SER A 81 0.86 -12.76 8.99
C SER A 81 2.34 -12.80 8.60
N SER A 82 2.72 -13.67 7.66
CA SER A 82 4.10 -13.75 7.16
C SER A 82 4.52 -12.50 6.40
N GLY A 83 3.59 -11.86 5.65
CA GLY A 83 3.89 -10.68 4.85
C GLY A 83 4.05 -9.38 5.64
N TYR A 84 3.55 -9.29 6.88
CA TYR A 84 3.63 -8.07 7.70
C TYR A 84 4.99 -7.84 8.39
N SER A 85 6.07 -8.24 7.77
CA SER A 85 7.43 -8.12 8.31
C SER A 85 8.40 -7.57 7.28
N THR A 86 9.21 -6.58 7.68
CA THR A 86 10.32 -6.08 6.84
C THR A 86 11.32 -7.16 6.49
N SER A 87 11.57 -8.09 7.41
CA SER A 87 12.42 -9.26 7.17
C SER A 87 11.87 -10.14 6.04
N THR A 88 10.54 -10.33 5.96
CA THR A 88 9.92 -11.03 4.84
C THR A 88 10.12 -10.28 3.53
N MET A 89 9.97 -8.96 3.53
CA MET A 89 10.19 -8.14 2.33
C MET A 89 11.65 -8.20 1.87
N ASP A 90 12.60 -8.13 2.80
CA ASP A 90 14.03 -8.28 2.50
C ASP A 90 14.33 -9.64 1.86
N ASN A 91 13.78 -10.71 2.42
CA ASN A 91 13.99 -12.06 1.91
C ASN A 91 13.35 -12.28 0.53
N ILE A 92 12.14 -11.73 0.28
CA ILE A 92 11.53 -11.77 -1.07
C ILE A 92 12.45 -11.09 -2.07
N TRP A 93 12.93 -9.89 -1.75
CA TRP A 93 13.83 -9.14 -2.61
C TRP A 93 15.13 -9.90 -2.90
N ASP A 94 15.76 -10.48 -1.86
CA ASP A 94 17.01 -11.22 -1.98
C ASP A 94 16.86 -12.48 -2.87
N ILE A 95 15.72 -13.20 -2.74
CA ILE A 95 15.43 -14.34 -3.63
C ILE A 95 15.21 -13.87 -5.07
N VAL A 96 14.43 -12.83 -5.29
CA VAL A 96 14.20 -12.32 -6.65
C VAL A 96 15.51 -11.88 -7.28
N LYS A 97 16.38 -11.17 -6.54
CA LYS A 97 17.70 -10.76 -7.01
C LYS A 97 18.53 -11.93 -7.54
N VAL A 98 18.50 -13.07 -6.85
CA VAL A 98 19.29 -14.25 -7.21
C VAL A 98 18.62 -15.05 -8.32
N GLU A 99 17.31 -15.16 -8.27
CA GLU A 99 16.53 -16.12 -9.04
C GLU A 99 15.74 -15.52 -10.22
N TYR A 100 15.84 -14.20 -10.48
CA TYR A 100 14.99 -13.51 -11.46
C TYR A 100 14.96 -14.17 -12.84
N LYS A 101 16.09 -14.74 -13.30
CA LYS A 101 16.18 -15.45 -14.60
C LYS A 101 15.39 -16.76 -14.63
N ASN A 102 15.15 -17.35 -13.46
CA ASN A 102 14.44 -18.61 -13.27
C ASN A 102 12.98 -18.40 -12.87
N ILE A 103 12.55 -17.16 -12.69
CA ILE A 103 11.16 -16.80 -12.37
C ILE A 103 10.48 -16.35 -13.66
N PRO A 104 9.42 -17.05 -14.14
CA PRO A 104 8.65 -16.60 -15.28
C PRO A 104 8.11 -15.17 -15.07
N SER A 105 8.04 -14.37 -16.12
CA SER A 105 7.62 -12.96 -16.06
C SER A 105 6.25 -12.77 -15.39
N GLU A 106 5.30 -13.66 -15.66
CA GLU A 106 3.98 -13.65 -15.02
C GLU A 106 4.06 -13.84 -13.50
N ASN A 107 4.92 -14.74 -13.02
CA ASN A 107 5.11 -14.98 -11.60
C ASN A 107 5.87 -13.81 -10.94
N LEU A 108 6.79 -13.19 -11.65
CA LEU A 108 7.51 -12.00 -11.20
C LEU A 108 6.54 -10.81 -11.02
N GLU A 109 5.58 -10.64 -11.92
CA GLU A 109 4.51 -9.63 -11.80
C GLU A 109 3.67 -9.85 -10.54
N LYS A 110 3.22 -11.08 -10.32
CA LYS A 110 2.47 -11.45 -9.10
C LYS A 110 3.28 -11.19 -7.82
N LEU A 111 4.58 -11.48 -7.83
CA LEU A 111 5.47 -11.19 -6.70
C LEU A 111 5.64 -9.68 -6.48
N ARG A 112 5.70 -8.87 -7.55
CA ARG A 112 5.71 -7.40 -7.45
C ARG A 112 4.45 -6.87 -6.78
N GLU A 113 3.28 -7.36 -7.17
CA GLU A 113 2.01 -6.96 -6.56
C GLU A 113 1.92 -7.36 -5.07
N ILE A 114 2.35 -8.57 -4.72
CA ILE A 114 2.41 -9.04 -3.34
C ILE A 114 3.34 -8.15 -2.50
N PHE A 115 4.52 -7.87 -3.01
CA PHE A 115 5.51 -7.02 -2.33
C PHE A 115 4.96 -5.61 -2.10
N LYS A 116 4.42 -4.99 -3.14
CA LYS A 116 3.77 -3.67 -3.08
C LYS A 116 2.64 -3.64 -2.06
N PHE A 117 1.76 -4.64 -2.10
CA PHE A 117 0.65 -4.76 -1.15
C PHE A 117 1.14 -4.77 0.30
N PHE A 118 2.12 -5.60 0.64
CA PHE A 118 2.59 -5.70 2.01
C PHE A 118 3.33 -4.44 2.49
N ILE A 119 4.12 -3.78 1.65
CA ILE A 119 4.71 -2.48 1.99
C ILE A 119 3.62 -1.45 2.30
N MET A 120 2.57 -1.36 1.48
CA MET A 120 1.44 -0.45 1.73
C MET A 120 0.66 -0.81 3.00
N GLN A 121 0.47 -2.11 3.28
CA GLN A 121 -0.21 -2.54 4.51
C GLN A 121 0.62 -2.28 5.77
N MET A 122 1.95 -2.42 5.71
CA MET A 122 2.82 -2.07 6.83
C MET A 122 2.71 -0.58 7.20
N ASN A 123 2.54 0.30 6.22
CA ASN A 123 2.34 1.74 6.46
C ASN A 123 1.06 2.03 7.25
N LYS A 124 0.00 1.22 7.12
CA LYS A 124 -1.26 1.42 7.87
C LYS A 124 -1.13 1.24 9.38
N LYS A 125 -0.03 0.69 9.87
CA LYS A 125 0.26 0.58 11.31
C LYS A 125 0.69 1.91 11.94
N PHE A 126 1.07 2.88 11.13
CA PHE A 126 1.63 4.15 11.57
C PHE A 126 0.66 5.28 11.25
N LYS A 127 0.76 6.38 12.01
CA LYS A 127 0.00 7.60 11.75
C LYS A 127 0.40 8.21 10.40
N ASP A 128 1.71 8.21 10.14
CA ASP A 128 2.31 8.66 8.88
C ASP A 128 3.03 7.47 8.22
N PRO A 129 3.06 7.36 6.87
CA PRO A 129 3.76 6.28 6.19
C PRO A 129 5.25 6.26 6.56
N ASN A 130 5.76 5.08 6.89
CA ASN A 130 7.17 4.89 7.23
C ASN A 130 8.01 4.32 6.08
N PHE A 131 7.35 3.77 5.05
CA PHE A 131 8.01 3.11 3.93
C PHE A 131 7.54 3.69 2.60
N ALA A 132 8.48 3.87 1.66
CA ALA A 132 8.17 4.12 0.26
C ALA A 132 8.66 2.98 -0.60
N LEU A 133 7.90 2.68 -1.65
CA LEU A 133 8.36 1.86 -2.76
C LEU A 133 9.25 2.70 -3.66
N ILE A 134 10.31 2.08 -4.18
CA ILE A 134 11.23 2.70 -5.11
C ILE A 134 11.12 1.94 -6.42
N GLU A 135 10.77 2.65 -7.47
CA GLU A 135 10.67 2.18 -8.83
C GLU A 135 11.79 2.79 -9.68
N ALA A 136 12.13 2.19 -10.77
CA ALA A 136 13.10 2.74 -11.71
C ALA A 136 12.39 3.06 -13.04
N THR A 137 12.70 4.20 -13.62
CA THR A 137 12.11 4.66 -14.88
C THR A 137 12.93 4.12 -16.06
N LEU A 138 12.27 3.56 -17.04
CA LEU A 138 12.93 3.07 -18.27
C LEU A 138 13.56 4.23 -19.03
N GLU A 139 14.69 3.96 -19.71
CA GLU A 139 15.48 4.89 -20.51
C GLU A 139 16.20 6.00 -19.70
N GLU A 140 16.04 6.05 -18.38
CA GLU A 140 16.88 6.90 -17.52
C GLU A 140 18.29 6.33 -17.38
N GLU A 141 19.25 7.20 -17.10
CA GLU A 141 20.63 6.80 -16.79
C GLU A 141 20.67 5.99 -15.47
N PHE A 142 21.42 4.89 -15.50
CA PHE A 142 21.59 4.04 -14.33
C PHE A 142 22.39 4.76 -13.24
N ASP A 143 21.84 4.79 -12.02
CA ASP A 143 22.52 5.31 -10.83
C ASP A 143 22.83 4.16 -9.85
N PRO A 144 24.11 3.78 -9.69
CA PRO A 144 24.49 2.69 -8.80
C PRO A 144 24.24 2.97 -7.31
N VAL A 145 23.97 4.21 -6.92
CA VAL A 145 23.65 4.57 -5.53
C VAL A 145 22.20 4.17 -5.20
N THR A 146 21.29 4.45 -6.11
CA THR A 146 19.86 4.27 -5.90
C THR A 146 19.27 3.01 -6.53
N GLN A 147 19.99 2.37 -7.47
CA GLN A 147 19.52 1.22 -8.25
C GLN A 147 20.51 0.04 -8.17
N PHE A 148 20.03 -1.16 -8.46
CA PHE A 148 20.86 -2.37 -8.52
C PHE A 148 20.72 -3.03 -9.91
N ASP A 149 21.81 -3.02 -10.67
CA ASP A 149 21.86 -3.63 -11.99
C ASP A 149 22.15 -5.14 -11.92
N LEU A 150 21.25 -5.94 -12.50
CA LEU A 150 21.39 -7.39 -12.61
C LEU A 150 22.11 -7.84 -13.87
N SER A 151 22.31 -6.94 -14.85
CA SER A 151 23.06 -7.23 -16.08
C SER A 151 24.58 -7.23 -15.87
N GLN A 152 25.04 -6.70 -14.75
CA GLN A 152 26.46 -6.50 -14.41
C GLN A 152 27.20 -5.46 -15.29
N ASN A 153 26.46 -4.70 -16.10
CA ASN A 153 27.06 -3.63 -16.90
C ASN A 153 27.47 -2.43 -16.05
N SER A 154 26.70 -2.17 -14.98
CA SER A 154 26.89 -1.09 -13.99
C SER A 154 26.95 0.32 -14.60
N ARG A 155 26.40 0.53 -15.78
CA ARG A 155 26.35 1.80 -16.53
C ARG A 155 25.35 1.71 -17.69
N GLY A 156 25.06 2.86 -18.29
CA GLY A 156 24.14 2.96 -19.42
C GLY A 156 22.71 3.26 -18.96
N LYS A 157 21.75 2.99 -19.81
CA LYS A 157 20.34 3.27 -19.55
C LYS A 157 19.58 2.05 -19.04
N ILE A 158 18.56 2.29 -18.23
CA ILE A 158 17.67 1.24 -17.75
C ILE A 158 16.86 0.69 -18.91
N ALA A 159 17.09 -0.56 -19.24
CA ALA A 159 16.37 -1.28 -20.30
C ALA A 159 15.12 -1.98 -19.77
N GLU A 160 15.17 -2.49 -18.53
CA GLU A 160 14.04 -3.21 -17.92
C GLU A 160 14.00 -3.00 -16.40
N PHE A 161 12.79 -2.81 -15.87
CA PHE A 161 12.52 -2.80 -14.44
C PHE A 161 12.11 -4.19 -13.98
N ILE A 162 12.90 -4.80 -13.12
CA ILE A 162 12.69 -6.18 -12.66
C ILE A 162 11.88 -6.24 -11.37
N PHE A 163 12.27 -5.46 -10.35
CA PHE A 163 11.59 -5.52 -9.05
C PHE A 163 11.73 -4.24 -8.25
N TYR A 164 10.73 -3.95 -7.41
CA TYR A 164 10.73 -2.78 -6.52
C TYR A 164 11.88 -2.82 -5.52
N GLY A 165 12.46 -1.64 -5.28
CA GLY A 165 13.15 -1.36 -4.05
C GLY A 165 12.19 -0.81 -3.01
N TYR A 166 12.69 -0.56 -1.80
CA TYR A 166 11.97 0.19 -0.78
C TYR A 166 12.93 0.87 0.20
N GLY A 167 12.44 1.89 0.86
CA GLY A 167 13.20 2.65 1.85
C GLY A 167 12.32 3.14 2.99
N THR A 168 12.96 3.70 4.02
CA THR A 168 12.28 4.43 5.09
C THR A 168 12.14 5.90 4.70
N LEU A 169 11.00 6.48 5.08
CA LEU A 169 10.73 7.91 4.91
C LEU A 169 11.23 8.72 6.10
N GLU A 170 11.62 9.97 5.84
CA GLU A 170 11.91 10.92 6.91
C GLU A 170 10.65 11.21 7.75
N ASP A 171 10.88 11.49 9.05
CA ASP A 171 9.80 11.88 9.95
C ASP A 171 9.26 13.26 9.55
N LYS A 172 7.96 13.33 9.18
CA LYS A 172 7.30 14.56 8.66
C LYS A 172 7.18 15.71 9.64
N THR A 173 7.74 15.60 10.85
CA THR A 173 7.71 16.70 11.83
C THR A 173 8.42 17.96 11.34
N ASN A 174 9.28 17.89 10.32
CA ASN A 174 10.13 18.97 9.85
C ASN A 174 10.04 19.34 8.35
N SER A 175 9.33 18.58 7.51
CA SER A 175 9.27 18.86 6.08
C SER A 175 7.83 18.97 5.56
N LYS A 176 7.61 19.95 4.69
CA LYS A 176 6.35 20.19 4.00
C LYS A 176 6.29 19.33 2.72
N ASP A 177 5.26 18.53 2.62
CA ASP A 177 4.59 18.07 1.39
C ASP A 177 5.25 17.00 0.48
N GLU A 178 6.50 16.56 0.63
CA GLU A 178 7.05 15.47 -0.18
C GLU A 178 7.54 14.32 0.70
N ASP A 179 7.26 13.08 0.26
CA ASP A 179 7.77 11.86 0.88
C ASP A 179 9.26 11.71 0.53
N ILE A 180 10.14 12.19 1.40
CA ILE A 180 11.59 12.09 1.22
C ILE A 180 12.08 10.75 1.78
N ILE A 181 12.81 10.00 0.97
CA ILE A 181 13.43 8.75 1.41
C ILE A 181 14.67 9.06 2.22
N GLU A 182 14.61 8.80 3.53
CA GLU A 182 15.74 8.95 4.44
C GLU A 182 16.81 7.87 4.18
N LYS A 183 16.37 6.63 4.01
CA LYS A 183 17.27 5.49 3.86
C LYS A 183 16.71 4.44 2.92
N ILE A 184 17.45 4.14 1.86
CA ILE A 184 17.16 3.01 0.98
C ILE A 184 17.51 1.69 1.71
N LYS A 185 16.53 0.82 1.90
CA LYS A 185 16.71 -0.53 2.46
C LYS A 185 17.09 -1.53 1.37
N LYS A 186 16.37 -1.52 0.28
CA LYS A 186 16.62 -2.32 -0.92
C LYS A 186 16.46 -1.43 -2.14
N ARG A 187 17.44 -1.46 -3.04
CA ARG A 187 17.41 -0.73 -4.31
C ARG A 187 16.51 -1.44 -5.32
N PRO A 188 15.81 -0.74 -6.22
CA PRO A 188 15.09 -1.40 -7.30
C PRO A 188 16.06 -2.21 -8.17
N LEU A 189 15.60 -3.39 -8.60
CA LEU A 189 16.36 -4.28 -9.48
C LEU A 189 16.06 -3.92 -10.93
N VAL A 190 17.11 -3.70 -11.72
CA VAL A 190 17.02 -3.30 -13.13
C VAL A 190 17.95 -4.11 -14.01
N LEU A 191 17.72 -4.07 -15.31
CA LEU A 191 18.70 -4.43 -16.35
C LEU A 191 19.08 -3.18 -17.13
N THR A 192 20.37 -3.02 -17.41
CA THR A 192 20.89 -1.91 -18.21
C THR A 192 21.27 -2.38 -19.63
N LYS A 193 21.30 -1.40 -20.58
CA LYS A 193 21.76 -1.58 -21.97
C LYS A 193 22.75 -0.52 -22.37
#